data_542eb74ee71e3ed6061a2f0924742634
#
_entry.id   542eb74ee71e3ed6061a2f0924742634
#
_cell.length_a   1.000
_cell.length_b   1.000
_cell.length_c   1.000
_cell.angle_alpha   90.00
_cell.angle_beta   90.00
_cell.angle_gamma   90.00
#
_symmetry.space_group_name_H-M   'P 1'
#
loop_
_entity.id
_entity.type
_entity.pdbx_description
1 polymer ?
#
loop_
_entity_poly.entity_id
_entity_poly.type
_entity_poly.pdbx_seq_one_letter_code
_entity_poly.pdbx_strand_id
1 'polypeptide(L)'
;MDFSTRAVADVGHLMRFRARRARNPATHRWVMAAMLGGTLLVAVAPAFVPGAGGGDQALSVLTLMPVAFAGFLAVAVVSAVVSGGGRELLPRDQAAPYPISPTTDHLGALLLAPVNTAWLLQAWLLLGSTAYGVGATWDLVTAQVVVLLWLLVATSIAQVVAWTMEAIRRSRHGIVLMRCLSATLLATAVWLHAQHQLIPVLDRVPTVWLVVGGIDGFSWRWALTVAVEVAIALCAVLVGVFPAHLAARRSARDELRVESETREARPNPRSDLFALVRTDRSSVWRTVPMRRGLLVLAIGPGLVAIAGDLPWHAMTILPGLVASGGALLFGVNAWCLDGRGGLWRESLPVAPQTVFTARTIVLAEFLLITEAIRRNSASTTARAVNTA
;
A
#
# COMPACT_ATOMS: atom_id res chain seq x y z
N MET A 1 35.72 4.65 -2.26
CA MET A 1 34.33 4.97 -1.84
C MET A 1 33.53 3.70 -1.92
N ASP A 2 33.08 3.18 -0.80
CA ASP A 2 32.32 1.94 -0.76
C ASP A 2 31.00 2.03 -1.55
N PHE A 3 30.57 0.90 -2.11
CA PHE A 3 29.35 0.79 -2.91
C PHE A 3 28.11 1.35 -2.18
N SER A 4 28.07 1.24 -0.85
CA SER A 4 26.99 1.75 0.00
C SER A 4 26.96 3.28 0.08
N THR A 5 28.12 3.94 0.20
CA THR A 5 28.19 5.40 0.28
C THR A 5 27.82 6.07 -1.04
N ARG A 6 28.14 5.44 -2.17
CA ARG A 6 27.70 5.90 -3.50
C ARG A 6 26.19 5.79 -3.65
N ALA A 7 25.58 4.67 -3.28
CA ALA A 7 24.15 4.48 -3.40
C ALA A 7 23.35 5.53 -2.59
N VAL A 8 23.79 5.87 -1.38
CA VAL A 8 23.16 6.91 -0.55
C VAL A 8 23.31 8.30 -1.19
N ALA A 9 24.50 8.63 -1.72
CA ALA A 9 24.73 9.89 -2.42
C ALA A 9 23.84 9.99 -3.68
N ASP A 10 23.75 8.91 -4.47
CA ASP A 10 22.94 8.84 -5.69
C ASP A 10 21.44 9.02 -5.38
N VAL A 11 20.94 8.41 -4.29
CA VAL A 11 19.55 8.65 -3.83
C VAL A 11 19.34 10.12 -3.51
N GLY A 12 20.28 10.77 -2.80
CA GLY A 12 20.21 12.21 -2.50
C GLY A 12 20.17 13.07 -3.78
N HIS A 13 20.97 12.74 -4.77
CA HIS A 13 20.97 13.44 -6.06
C HIS A 13 19.68 13.24 -6.85
N LEU A 14 19.14 12.02 -6.89
CA LEU A 14 17.89 11.69 -7.57
C LEU A 14 16.69 12.36 -6.91
N MET A 15 16.66 12.42 -5.58
CA MET A 15 15.61 13.13 -4.83
C MET A 15 15.65 14.63 -5.11
N ARG A 16 16.84 15.25 -5.14
CA ARG A 16 16.99 16.66 -5.52
C ARG A 16 16.55 16.91 -6.97
N PHE A 17 16.90 16.01 -7.89
CA PHE A 17 16.47 16.09 -9.29
C PHE A 17 14.95 16.02 -9.39
N ARG A 18 14.32 15.08 -8.70
CA ARG A 18 12.86 14.93 -8.67
C ARG A 18 12.16 16.17 -8.07
N ALA A 19 12.72 16.73 -6.99
CA ALA A 19 12.19 17.95 -6.38
C ALA A 19 12.32 19.18 -7.31
N ARG A 20 13.41 19.29 -8.09
CA ARG A 20 13.61 20.37 -9.06
C ARG A 20 12.70 20.25 -10.27
N ARG A 21 12.22 19.05 -10.60
CA ARG A 21 11.28 18.81 -11.70
C ARG A 21 9.84 19.21 -11.37
N ALA A 22 9.55 19.53 -10.11
CA ALA A 22 8.26 20.05 -9.71
C ALA A 22 7.99 21.37 -10.45
N ARG A 23 6.88 21.44 -11.19
CA ARG A 23 6.50 22.58 -12.04
C ARG A 23 6.39 23.90 -11.25
N ASN A 24 6.15 23.80 -9.96
CA ASN A 24 6.14 24.94 -9.02
C ASN A 24 6.85 24.55 -7.70
N PRO A 25 8.09 25.03 -7.47
CA PRO A 25 8.85 24.68 -6.26
C PRO A 25 8.22 25.24 -4.96
N ALA A 26 7.48 26.35 -5.04
CA ALA A 26 6.78 26.90 -3.89
C ALA A 26 5.63 25.98 -3.46
N THR A 27 4.80 25.53 -4.40
CA THR A 27 3.72 24.57 -4.10
C THR A 27 4.26 23.27 -3.51
N HIS A 28 5.39 22.76 -4.01
CA HIS A 28 6.01 21.56 -3.47
C HIS A 28 6.43 21.74 -2.00
N ARG A 29 7.03 22.87 -1.64
CA ARG A 29 7.41 23.18 -0.24
C ARG A 29 6.20 23.27 0.66
N TRP A 30 5.12 23.91 0.21
CA TRP A 30 3.87 24.02 0.98
C TRP A 30 3.21 22.66 1.19
N VAL A 31 3.17 21.80 0.17
CA VAL A 31 2.66 20.43 0.29
C VAL A 31 3.48 19.62 1.29
N MET A 32 4.81 19.68 1.21
CA MET A 32 5.68 18.99 2.17
C MET A 32 5.51 19.52 3.61
N ALA A 33 5.42 20.82 3.77
CA ALA A 33 5.16 21.45 5.08
C ALA A 33 3.78 21.04 5.63
N ALA A 34 2.75 21.02 4.78
CA ALA A 34 1.41 20.57 5.17
C ALA A 34 1.37 19.08 5.54
N MET A 35 2.11 18.22 4.82
CA MET A 35 2.23 16.81 5.17
C MET A 35 2.93 16.61 6.53
N LEU A 36 4.04 17.30 6.76
CA LEU A 36 4.76 17.24 8.04
C LEU A 36 3.92 17.81 9.18
N GLY A 37 3.35 19.00 8.99
CA GLY A 37 2.47 19.63 9.98
C GLY A 37 1.23 18.79 10.28
N GLY A 38 0.61 18.22 9.25
CA GLY A 38 -0.51 17.29 9.40
C GLY A 38 -0.14 16.02 10.17
N THR A 39 1.05 15.46 9.88
CA THR A 39 1.55 14.28 10.60
C THR A 39 1.79 14.59 12.09
N LEU A 40 2.43 15.73 12.40
CA LEU A 40 2.63 16.17 13.77
C LEU A 40 1.31 16.44 14.48
N LEU A 41 0.37 17.10 13.80
CA LEU A 41 -0.96 17.36 14.34
C LEU A 41 -1.68 16.05 14.69
N VAL A 42 -1.70 15.09 13.78
CA VAL A 42 -2.33 13.77 14.00
C VAL A 42 -1.62 12.97 15.09
N ALA A 43 -0.31 13.07 15.18
CA ALA A 43 0.47 12.37 16.21
C ALA A 43 0.25 12.94 17.63
N VAL A 44 -0.26 14.17 17.75
CA VAL A 44 -0.35 14.85 19.06
C VAL A 44 -1.78 15.27 19.42
N ALA A 45 -2.54 15.88 18.48
CA ALA A 45 -3.84 16.47 18.79
C ALA A 45 -4.87 15.49 19.37
N PRO A 46 -4.95 14.20 18.92
CA PRO A 46 -5.91 13.26 19.50
C PRO A 46 -5.69 12.96 20.99
N ALA A 47 -4.48 13.19 21.52
CA ALA A 47 -4.18 13.02 22.94
C ALA A 47 -4.90 14.02 23.86
N PHE A 48 -5.37 15.13 23.29
CA PHE A 48 -6.07 16.19 24.03
C PHE A 48 -7.59 16.13 23.87
N VAL A 49 -8.10 15.12 23.15
CA VAL A 49 -9.55 14.93 22.99
C VAL A 49 -10.13 14.39 24.31
N PRO A 50 -11.34 14.80 24.72
CA PRO A 50 -11.99 14.26 25.90
C PRO A 50 -12.08 12.73 25.88
N GLY A 51 -11.67 12.08 26.97
CA GLY A 51 -11.60 10.61 27.07
C GLY A 51 -10.29 9.99 26.60
N ALA A 52 -9.35 10.75 26.05
CA ALA A 52 -8.03 10.23 25.69
C ALA A 52 -7.24 9.82 26.95
N GLY A 53 -6.56 8.68 26.87
CA GLY A 53 -5.67 8.17 27.92
C GLY A 53 -6.34 7.61 29.18
N GLY A 54 -7.65 7.74 29.37
CA GLY A 54 -8.29 7.39 30.65
C GLY A 54 -9.71 6.84 30.58
N GLY A 55 -10.31 6.74 29.41
CA GLY A 55 -11.67 6.24 29.24
C GLY A 55 -11.71 4.80 28.70
N ASP A 56 -12.87 4.14 28.83
CA ASP A 56 -13.11 2.78 28.29
C ASP A 56 -12.79 2.70 26.78
N GLN A 57 -13.04 3.79 26.06
CA GLN A 57 -12.72 3.90 24.64
C GLN A 57 -11.21 3.92 24.39
N ALA A 58 -10.44 4.64 25.22
CA ALA A 58 -8.99 4.68 25.11
C ALA A 58 -8.37 3.30 25.36
N LEU A 59 -8.86 2.58 26.38
CA LEU A 59 -8.46 1.20 26.63
C LEU A 59 -8.81 0.27 25.46
N SER A 60 -10.02 0.42 24.91
CA SER A 60 -10.43 -0.37 23.73
C SER A 60 -9.53 -0.10 22.53
N VAL A 61 -9.11 1.15 22.31
CA VAL A 61 -8.16 1.49 21.25
C VAL A 61 -6.80 0.85 21.50
N LEU A 62 -6.27 0.91 22.72
CA LEU A 62 -4.97 0.29 23.07
C LEU A 62 -5.00 -1.24 22.90
N THR A 63 -6.11 -1.89 23.25
CA THR A 63 -6.24 -3.35 23.05
C THR A 63 -6.30 -3.76 21.58
N LEU A 64 -6.76 -2.86 20.68
CA LEU A 64 -6.79 -3.08 19.25
C LEU A 64 -5.45 -2.74 18.56
N MET A 65 -4.56 -2.00 19.21
CA MET A 65 -3.29 -1.57 18.60
C MET A 65 -2.41 -2.71 18.09
N PRO A 66 -2.25 -3.86 18.81
CA PRO A 66 -1.47 -5.00 18.28
C PRO A 66 -2.00 -5.50 16.94
N VAL A 67 -3.33 -5.59 16.80
CA VAL A 67 -4.00 -6.01 15.56
C VAL A 67 -3.81 -4.93 14.49
N ALA A 68 -3.88 -3.65 14.84
CA ALA A 68 -3.64 -2.54 13.91
C ALA A 68 -2.20 -2.53 13.38
N PHE A 69 -1.21 -2.83 14.21
CA PHE A 69 0.20 -2.99 13.81
C PHE A 69 0.36 -4.16 12.83
N ALA A 70 -0.18 -5.34 13.17
CA ALA A 70 -0.17 -6.48 12.28
C ALA A 70 -0.92 -6.21 10.97
N GLY A 71 -2.05 -5.52 11.05
CA GLY A 71 -2.84 -5.09 9.90
C GLY A 71 -2.07 -4.15 8.96
N PHE A 72 -1.34 -3.17 9.51
CA PHE A 72 -0.48 -2.30 8.71
C PHE A 72 0.59 -3.09 7.95
N LEU A 73 1.27 -4.02 8.61
CA LEU A 73 2.25 -4.90 7.98
C LEU A 73 1.61 -5.73 6.85
N ALA A 74 0.45 -6.34 7.12
CA ALA A 74 -0.27 -7.13 6.13
C ALA A 74 -0.65 -6.29 4.89
N VAL A 75 -1.22 -5.09 5.10
CA VAL A 75 -1.59 -4.18 4.01
C VAL A 75 -0.36 -3.69 3.25
N ALA A 76 0.74 -3.38 3.94
CA ALA A 76 1.99 -2.98 3.30
C ALA A 76 2.54 -4.09 2.39
N VAL A 77 2.55 -5.35 2.88
CA VAL A 77 2.98 -6.53 2.10
C VAL A 77 2.04 -6.77 0.92
N VAL A 78 0.73 -6.78 1.14
CA VAL A 78 -0.26 -6.98 0.06
C VAL A 78 -0.14 -5.87 -0.99
N SER A 79 -0.03 -4.62 -0.57
CA SER A 79 0.17 -3.48 -1.48
C SER A 79 1.44 -3.64 -2.33
N ALA A 80 2.53 -4.11 -1.72
CA ALA A 80 3.79 -4.37 -2.40
C ALA A 80 3.68 -5.50 -3.45
N VAL A 81 2.99 -6.59 -3.11
CA VAL A 81 2.73 -7.72 -4.02
C VAL A 81 1.80 -7.31 -5.17
N VAL A 82 0.73 -6.55 -4.87
CA VAL A 82 -0.26 -6.10 -5.85
C VAL A 82 0.35 -5.11 -6.84
N SER A 83 1.19 -4.18 -6.38
CA SER A 83 1.87 -3.20 -7.25
C SER A 83 2.87 -3.84 -8.22
N GLY A 84 3.16 -5.13 -8.05
CA GLY A 84 3.95 -5.90 -9.01
C GLY A 84 5.46 -5.75 -8.86
N GLY A 85 5.93 -5.35 -7.70
CA GLY A 85 7.34 -5.21 -7.39
C GLY A 85 7.67 -3.93 -6.63
N GLY A 86 8.93 -3.76 -6.30
CA GLY A 86 9.42 -2.56 -5.63
C GLY A 86 9.03 -1.31 -6.40
N ARG A 87 8.67 -0.26 -5.68
CA ARG A 87 8.42 1.04 -6.30
C ARG A 87 9.74 1.56 -6.84
N GLU A 88 9.86 1.58 -8.16
CA GLU A 88 11.04 2.11 -8.82
C GLU A 88 11.14 3.62 -8.54
N LEU A 89 12.33 4.07 -8.22
CA LEU A 89 12.61 5.49 -7.99
C LEU A 89 12.33 6.32 -9.25
N LEU A 90 12.68 5.74 -10.40
CA LEU A 90 12.39 6.24 -11.73
C LEU A 90 11.80 5.10 -12.57
N PRO A 91 10.77 5.35 -13.38
CA PRO A 91 10.33 4.38 -14.38
C PRO A 91 11.53 3.90 -15.20
N ARG A 92 11.65 2.61 -15.44
CA ARG A 92 12.82 2.00 -16.13
C ARG A 92 13.16 2.67 -17.45
N ASP A 93 12.16 3.11 -18.17
CA ASP A 93 12.32 3.82 -19.43
C ASP A 93 13.08 5.14 -19.28
N GLN A 94 12.84 5.82 -18.15
CA GLN A 94 13.53 7.08 -17.80
C GLN A 94 14.87 6.80 -17.11
N ALA A 95 15.02 5.63 -16.49
CA ALA A 95 16.24 5.18 -15.84
C ALA A 95 17.27 4.61 -16.83
N ALA A 96 16.82 4.13 -18.00
CA ALA A 96 17.69 3.49 -19.00
C ALA A 96 18.97 4.27 -19.37
N PRO A 97 18.93 5.61 -19.53
CA PRO A 97 20.14 6.38 -19.82
C PRO A 97 21.03 6.65 -18.58
N TYR A 98 20.58 6.31 -17.38
CA TYR A 98 21.28 6.58 -16.13
C TYR A 98 21.76 5.28 -15.49
N PRO A 99 23.02 5.18 -15.06
CA PRO A 99 23.56 3.99 -14.39
C PRO A 99 23.10 3.92 -12.92
N ILE A 100 21.79 3.73 -12.71
CA ILE A 100 21.23 3.61 -11.36
C ILE A 100 21.45 2.20 -10.84
N SER A 101 22.07 2.07 -9.67
CA SER A 101 22.29 0.78 -9.05
C SER A 101 20.98 0.23 -8.45
N PRO A 102 20.78 -1.12 -8.43
CA PRO A 102 19.62 -1.72 -7.78
C PRO A 102 19.52 -1.38 -6.29
N THR A 103 20.65 -1.15 -5.64
CA THR A 103 20.71 -0.69 -4.25
C THR A 103 20.16 0.74 -4.11
N THR A 104 20.54 1.64 -5.04
CA THR A 104 19.99 3.01 -5.09
C THR A 104 18.48 2.99 -5.30
N ASP A 105 17.98 2.12 -6.19
CA ASP A 105 16.55 1.97 -6.45
C ASP A 105 15.80 1.44 -5.21
N HIS A 106 16.35 0.44 -4.54
CA HIS A 106 15.80 -0.11 -3.30
C HIS A 106 15.69 0.95 -2.18
N LEU A 107 16.79 1.67 -1.91
CA LEU A 107 16.81 2.72 -0.88
C LEU A 107 15.88 3.89 -1.25
N GLY A 108 15.87 4.27 -2.50
CA GLY A 108 15.00 5.32 -2.99
C GLY A 108 13.51 4.97 -2.89
N ALA A 109 13.16 3.72 -3.14
CA ALA A 109 11.79 3.22 -2.96
C ALA A 109 11.33 3.28 -1.50
N LEU A 110 12.21 2.96 -0.54
CA LEU A 110 11.92 3.09 0.89
C LEU A 110 11.68 4.56 1.28
N LEU A 111 12.51 5.48 0.82
CA LEU A 111 12.36 6.90 1.09
C LEU A 111 11.11 7.52 0.47
N LEU A 112 10.60 6.94 -0.62
CA LEU A 112 9.37 7.40 -1.27
C LEU A 112 8.10 6.79 -0.70
N ALA A 113 8.19 5.76 0.14
CA ALA A 113 7.03 5.12 0.73
C ALA A 113 6.13 6.11 1.51
N PRO A 114 6.66 7.02 2.36
CA PRO A 114 5.85 8.00 3.09
C PRO A 114 5.13 9.02 2.21
N VAL A 115 5.57 9.21 0.96
CA VAL A 115 4.93 10.13 0.01
C VAL A 115 3.67 9.52 -0.62
N ASN A 116 3.42 8.24 -0.41
CA ASN A 116 2.20 7.59 -0.87
C ASN A 116 1.03 7.92 0.05
N THR A 117 -0.04 8.46 -0.54
CA THR A 117 -1.25 8.85 0.19
C THR A 117 -1.85 7.70 1.02
N ALA A 118 -1.91 6.48 0.46
CA ALA A 118 -2.44 5.32 1.19
C ALA A 118 -1.57 4.97 2.41
N TRP A 119 -0.25 4.99 2.25
CA TRP A 119 0.69 4.78 3.34
C TRP A 119 0.53 5.87 4.42
N LEU A 120 0.45 7.12 3.99
CA LEU A 120 0.32 8.27 4.89
C LEU A 120 -0.96 8.20 5.72
N LEU A 121 -2.11 7.89 5.10
CA LEU A 121 -3.39 7.76 5.82
C LEU A 121 -3.36 6.62 6.84
N GLN A 122 -2.74 5.48 6.51
CA GLN A 122 -2.58 4.36 7.44
C GLN A 122 -1.63 4.72 8.59
N ALA A 123 -0.54 5.41 8.30
CA ALA A 123 0.38 5.93 9.30
C ALA A 123 -0.33 6.93 10.24
N TRP A 124 -1.13 7.83 9.69
CA TRP A 124 -1.92 8.78 10.47
C TRP A 124 -2.95 8.08 11.35
N LEU A 125 -3.58 7.01 10.86
CA LEU A 125 -4.49 6.21 11.67
C LEU A 125 -3.76 5.62 12.89
N LEU A 126 -2.59 5.01 12.70
CA LEU A 126 -1.80 4.43 13.79
C LEU A 126 -1.31 5.51 14.76
N LEU A 127 -0.73 6.60 14.27
CA LEU A 127 -0.25 7.69 15.11
C LEU A 127 -1.38 8.34 15.92
N GLY A 128 -2.52 8.59 15.26
CA GLY A 128 -3.68 9.21 15.92
C GLY A 128 -4.35 8.30 16.94
N SER A 129 -4.49 7.01 16.62
CA SER A 129 -5.02 6.02 17.56
C SER A 129 -4.11 5.85 18.77
N THR A 130 -2.79 5.84 18.57
CA THR A 130 -1.80 5.82 19.68
C THR A 130 -1.92 7.06 20.54
N ALA A 131 -2.03 8.25 19.93
CA ALA A 131 -2.18 9.52 20.67
C ALA A 131 -3.46 9.52 21.50
N TYR A 132 -4.58 9.05 20.94
CA TYR A 132 -5.84 8.96 21.69
C TYR A 132 -5.77 7.91 22.81
N GLY A 133 -5.20 6.74 22.55
CA GLY A 133 -5.10 5.65 23.52
C GLY A 133 -4.20 5.98 24.71
N VAL A 134 -3.06 6.63 24.46
CA VAL A 134 -2.08 6.98 25.51
C VAL A 134 -2.45 8.29 26.24
N GLY A 135 -3.07 9.24 25.52
CA GLY A 135 -3.40 10.55 26.07
C GLY A 135 -2.18 11.49 26.18
N ALA A 136 -2.41 12.68 26.78
CA ALA A 136 -1.41 13.73 26.90
C ALA A 136 -0.42 13.48 28.05
N THR A 137 0.32 12.39 27.98
CA THR A 137 1.36 11.98 28.95
C THR A 137 2.75 11.99 28.31
N TRP A 138 3.80 11.90 29.10
CA TRP A 138 5.17 11.75 28.60
C TRP A 138 5.37 10.43 27.83
N ASP A 139 4.55 9.41 28.14
CA ASP A 139 4.59 8.11 27.48
C ASP A 139 4.11 8.20 26.02
N LEU A 140 3.43 9.28 25.64
CA LEU A 140 3.08 9.54 24.23
C LEU A 140 4.33 9.62 23.35
N VAL A 141 5.41 10.24 23.83
CA VAL A 141 6.65 10.36 23.05
C VAL A 141 7.26 8.97 22.81
N THR A 142 7.33 8.14 23.84
CA THR A 142 7.87 6.79 23.74
C THR A 142 7.03 5.89 22.84
N ALA A 143 5.70 5.98 22.97
CA ALA A 143 4.77 5.26 22.12
C ALA A 143 4.87 5.67 20.64
N GLN A 144 4.97 6.98 20.36
CA GLN A 144 5.09 7.48 18.98
C GLN A 144 6.41 7.08 18.33
N VAL A 145 7.52 6.99 19.10
CA VAL A 145 8.80 6.47 18.58
C VAL A 145 8.64 5.01 18.13
N VAL A 146 8.01 4.17 18.95
CA VAL A 146 7.76 2.76 18.58
C VAL A 146 6.86 2.67 17.34
N VAL A 147 5.78 3.47 17.25
CA VAL A 147 4.94 3.49 16.04
C VAL A 147 5.73 3.88 14.80
N LEU A 148 6.54 4.93 14.87
CA LEU A 148 7.35 5.39 13.74
C LEU A 148 8.37 4.33 13.29
N LEU A 149 9.01 3.67 14.24
CA LEU A 149 9.93 2.56 13.94
C LEU A 149 9.19 1.35 13.36
N TRP A 150 8.01 1.02 13.88
CA TRP A 150 7.18 -0.02 13.31
C TRP A 150 6.77 0.27 11.86
N LEU A 151 6.39 1.51 11.55
CA LEU A 151 6.10 1.93 10.18
C LEU A 151 7.31 1.70 9.26
N LEU A 152 8.52 2.00 9.74
CA LEU A 152 9.76 1.75 9.01
C LEU A 152 10.02 0.25 8.84
N VAL A 153 9.89 -0.54 9.91
CA VAL A 153 10.05 -2.01 9.89
C VAL A 153 9.10 -2.65 8.90
N ALA A 154 7.80 -2.36 9.02
CA ALA A 154 6.78 -2.95 8.16
C ALA A 154 6.97 -2.56 6.68
N THR A 155 7.36 -1.31 6.41
CA THR A 155 7.66 -0.84 5.06
C THR A 155 8.89 -1.54 4.49
N SER A 156 9.94 -1.71 5.30
CA SER A 156 11.17 -2.40 4.87
C SER A 156 10.91 -3.88 4.59
N ILE A 157 10.16 -4.58 5.44
CA ILE A 157 9.75 -5.97 5.21
C ILE A 157 8.91 -6.08 3.93
N ALA A 158 7.92 -5.21 3.76
CA ALA A 158 7.08 -5.19 2.57
C ALA A 158 7.92 -4.99 1.30
N GLN A 159 8.94 -4.15 1.35
CA GLN A 159 9.84 -3.92 0.23
C GLN A 159 10.73 -5.14 -0.09
N VAL A 160 11.21 -5.85 0.94
CA VAL A 160 11.92 -7.15 0.74
C VAL A 160 11.02 -8.16 0.04
N VAL A 161 9.78 -8.29 0.51
CA VAL A 161 8.78 -9.18 -0.12
C VAL A 161 8.53 -8.76 -1.57
N ALA A 162 8.35 -7.46 -1.83
CA ALA A 162 8.12 -6.93 -3.18
C ALA A 162 9.25 -7.30 -4.15
N TRP A 163 10.51 -7.04 -3.77
CA TRP A 163 11.66 -7.39 -4.60
C TRP A 163 11.82 -8.90 -4.78
N THR A 164 11.55 -9.68 -3.73
CA THR A 164 11.59 -11.15 -3.81
C THR A 164 10.54 -11.66 -4.80
N MET A 165 9.31 -11.17 -4.71
CA MET A 165 8.23 -11.52 -5.64
C MET A 165 8.56 -11.11 -7.08
N GLU A 166 9.16 -9.93 -7.25
CA GLU A 166 9.59 -9.48 -8.58
C GLU A 166 10.71 -10.36 -9.13
N ALA A 167 11.70 -10.72 -8.31
CA ALA A 167 12.77 -11.62 -8.70
C ALA A 167 12.24 -13.02 -9.08
N ILE A 168 11.26 -13.54 -8.34
CA ILE A 168 10.58 -14.81 -8.65
C ILE A 168 9.83 -14.68 -9.97
N ARG A 169 9.02 -13.64 -10.14
CA ARG A 169 8.20 -13.41 -11.34
C ARG A 169 9.03 -13.39 -12.62
N ARG A 170 10.22 -12.83 -12.59
CA ARG A 170 11.15 -12.75 -13.72
C ARG A 170 11.90 -14.06 -14.00
N SER A 171 11.78 -15.07 -13.15
CA SER A 171 12.39 -16.38 -13.38
C SER A 171 11.69 -17.15 -14.50
N ARG A 172 12.35 -18.21 -15.01
CA ARG A 172 11.82 -19.03 -16.13
C ARG A 172 10.42 -19.60 -15.87
N HIS A 173 10.14 -20.01 -14.64
CA HIS A 173 8.85 -20.56 -14.19
C HIS A 173 8.12 -19.63 -13.23
N GLY A 174 8.50 -18.36 -13.19
CA GLY A 174 8.06 -17.40 -12.17
C GLY A 174 6.54 -17.24 -12.10
N ILE A 175 5.85 -17.24 -13.24
CA ILE A 175 4.38 -17.11 -13.28
C ILE A 175 3.71 -18.31 -12.62
N VAL A 176 4.19 -19.54 -12.90
CA VAL A 176 3.65 -20.76 -12.29
C VAL A 176 3.94 -20.77 -10.80
N LEU A 177 5.18 -20.45 -10.40
CA LEU A 177 5.58 -20.39 -9.01
C LEU A 177 4.77 -19.35 -8.22
N MET A 178 4.52 -18.18 -8.81
CA MET A 178 3.66 -17.15 -8.19
C MET A 178 2.21 -17.62 -8.02
N ARG A 179 1.67 -18.33 -9.01
CA ARG A 179 0.32 -18.91 -8.90
C ARG A 179 0.25 -19.98 -7.81
N CYS A 180 1.23 -20.88 -7.76
CA CYS A 180 1.32 -21.91 -6.73
C CYS A 180 1.46 -21.26 -5.34
N LEU A 181 2.36 -20.29 -5.17
CA LEU A 181 2.55 -19.59 -3.90
C LEU A 181 1.27 -18.89 -3.44
N SER A 182 0.60 -18.16 -4.34
CA SER A 182 -0.67 -17.49 -4.02
C SER A 182 -1.77 -18.49 -3.67
N ALA A 183 -1.87 -19.60 -4.39
CA ALA A 183 -2.84 -20.65 -4.10
C ALA A 183 -2.54 -21.33 -2.76
N THR A 184 -1.27 -21.63 -2.46
CA THR A 184 -0.86 -22.22 -1.18
C THR A 184 -1.16 -21.27 -0.02
N LEU A 185 -0.81 -19.99 -0.13
CA LEU A 185 -1.11 -19.00 0.92
C LEU A 185 -2.61 -18.88 1.18
N LEU A 186 -3.41 -18.83 0.11
CA LEU A 186 -4.87 -18.78 0.23
C LEU A 186 -5.41 -20.06 0.88
N ALA A 187 -4.98 -21.23 0.41
CA ALA A 187 -5.39 -22.51 0.98
C ALA A 187 -5.01 -22.63 2.45
N THR A 188 -3.80 -22.21 2.83
CA THR A 188 -3.35 -22.18 4.23
C THR A 188 -4.21 -21.24 5.07
N ALA A 189 -4.52 -20.04 4.58
CA ALA A 189 -5.38 -19.10 5.30
C ALA A 189 -6.80 -19.65 5.50
N VAL A 190 -7.39 -20.25 4.47
CA VAL A 190 -8.70 -20.91 4.55
C VAL A 190 -8.66 -22.09 5.51
N TRP A 191 -7.63 -22.92 5.45
CA TRP A 191 -7.46 -24.07 6.35
C TRP A 191 -7.31 -23.64 7.82
N LEU A 192 -6.44 -22.65 8.10
CA LEU A 192 -6.28 -22.09 9.45
C LEU A 192 -7.58 -21.50 9.99
N HIS A 193 -8.34 -20.83 9.12
CA HIS A 193 -9.65 -20.28 9.49
C HIS A 193 -10.63 -21.42 9.83
N ALA A 194 -10.73 -22.44 8.98
CA ALA A 194 -11.61 -23.60 9.19
C ALA A 194 -11.25 -24.38 10.49
N GLN A 195 -9.98 -24.37 10.87
CA GLN A 195 -9.51 -24.98 12.13
C GLN A 195 -9.60 -24.03 13.34
N HIS A 196 -10.16 -22.83 13.19
CA HIS A 196 -10.17 -21.77 14.21
C HIS A 196 -8.78 -21.39 14.76
N GLN A 197 -7.71 -21.67 13.98
CA GLN A 197 -6.32 -21.40 14.37
C GLN A 197 -5.81 -20.06 13.83
N LEU A 198 -6.58 -19.35 13.00
CA LEU A 198 -6.12 -18.11 12.37
C LEU A 198 -5.83 -17.03 13.42
N ILE A 199 -6.77 -16.79 14.35
CA ILE A 199 -6.59 -15.83 15.44
C ILE A 199 -5.45 -16.22 16.36
N PRO A 200 -5.36 -17.47 16.91
CA PRO A 200 -4.22 -17.89 17.71
C PRO A 200 -2.86 -17.77 17.04
N VAL A 201 -2.79 -17.92 15.71
CA VAL A 201 -1.54 -17.73 14.94
C VAL A 201 -1.21 -16.24 14.84
N LEU A 202 -2.20 -15.39 14.60
CA LEU A 202 -2.01 -13.92 14.54
C LEU A 202 -1.64 -13.36 15.93
N ASP A 203 -2.19 -13.88 17.00
CA ASP A 203 -1.86 -13.47 18.37
C ASP A 203 -0.42 -13.83 18.79
N ARG A 204 0.21 -14.80 18.09
CA ARG A 204 1.64 -15.10 18.30
C ARG A 204 2.58 -14.07 17.68
N VAL A 205 2.06 -13.17 16.84
CA VAL A 205 2.88 -12.06 16.33
C VAL A 205 3.24 -11.14 17.50
N PRO A 206 4.52 -10.78 17.68
CA PRO A 206 5.00 -10.06 18.86
C PRO A 206 4.57 -8.58 18.90
N THR A 207 3.46 -8.23 18.27
CA THR A 207 2.94 -6.85 18.22
C THR A 207 2.39 -6.37 19.56
N VAL A 208 1.93 -7.27 20.41
CA VAL A 208 1.55 -6.96 21.80
C VAL A 208 2.75 -6.44 22.58
N TRP A 209 3.91 -7.07 22.41
CA TRP A 209 5.15 -6.66 23.06
C TRP A 209 5.59 -5.25 22.64
N LEU A 210 5.38 -4.89 21.37
CA LEU A 210 5.66 -3.53 20.85
C LEU A 210 4.78 -2.48 21.52
N VAL A 211 3.48 -2.76 21.65
CA VAL A 211 2.53 -1.83 22.30
C VAL A 211 2.89 -1.64 23.76
N VAL A 212 3.10 -2.74 24.50
CA VAL A 212 3.49 -2.68 25.91
C VAL A 212 4.82 -1.95 26.09
N GLY A 213 5.83 -2.24 25.25
CA GLY A 213 7.10 -1.52 25.28
C GLY A 213 6.97 -0.03 24.98
N GLY A 214 6.04 0.36 24.10
CA GLY A 214 5.79 1.75 23.75
C GLY A 214 5.16 2.58 24.87
N ILE A 215 4.22 1.99 25.62
CA ILE A 215 3.48 2.69 26.69
C ILE A 215 4.16 2.63 28.07
N ASP A 216 5.24 1.87 28.20
CA ASP A 216 5.99 1.68 29.48
C ASP A 216 6.94 2.88 29.80
N GLY A 217 6.81 3.98 29.06
CA GLY A 217 7.65 5.17 29.23
C GLY A 217 9.12 4.89 28.84
N PHE A 218 10.03 5.74 29.36
CA PHE A 218 11.49 5.57 29.16
C PHE A 218 12.05 4.45 30.05
N SER A 219 11.60 3.21 29.81
CA SER A 219 12.02 2.01 30.55
C SER A 219 13.06 1.21 29.78
N TRP A 220 13.68 0.21 30.42
CA TRP A 220 14.56 -0.74 29.74
C TRP A 220 13.82 -1.56 28.68
N ARG A 221 12.52 -1.83 28.88
CA ARG A 221 11.66 -2.52 27.93
C ARG A 221 11.47 -1.69 26.66
N TRP A 222 11.22 -0.39 26.82
CA TRP A 222 11.16 0.51 25.70
C TRP A 222 12.47 0.55 24.93
N ALA A 223 13.62 0.69 25.62
CA ALA A 223 14.92 0.71 24.98
C ALA A 223 15.19 -0.59 24.20
N LEU A 224 14.80 -1.74 24.76
CA LEU A 224 14.91 -3.04 24.08
C LEU A 224 13.97 -3.10 22.85
N THR A 225 12.73 -2.62 22.97
CA THR A 225 11.78 -2.56 21.85
C THR A 225 12.34 -1.74 20.71
N VAL A 226 12.81 -0.54 20.99
CA VAL A 226 13.44 0.35 20.00
C VAL A 226 14.67 -0.32 19.36
N ALA A 227 15.55 -0.92 20.17
CA ALA A 227 16.74 -1.60 19.67
C ALA A 227 16.39 -2.78 18.72
N VAL A 228 15.38 -3.58 19.07
CA VAL A 228 14.91 -4.69 18.24
C VAL A 228 14.28 -4.18 16.96
N GLU A 229 13.43 -3.16 17.00
CA GLU A 229 12.82 -2.58 15.79
C GLU A 229 13.88 -2.00 14.85
N VAL A 230 14.86 -1.26 15.38
CA VAL A 230 15.99 -0.73 14.60
C VAL A 230 16.79 -1.88 13.99
N ALA A 231 17.08 -2.93 14.74
CA ALA A 231 17.82 -4.09 14.24
C ALA A 231 17.05 -4.80 13.11
N ILE A 232 15.73 -5.01 13.27
CA ILE A 232 14.88 -5.62 12.23
C ILE A 232 14.82 -4.71 10.98
N ALA A 233 14.64 -3.40 11.15
CA ALA A 233 14.61 -2.46 10.04
C ALA A 233 15.93 -2.48 9.26
N LEU A 234 17.07 -2.39 9.94
CA LEU A 234 18.38 -2.44 9.31
C LEU A 234 18.61 -3.78 8.59
N CYS A 235 18.27 -4.89 9.26
CA CYS A 235 18.36 -6.22 8.66
C CYS A 235 17.49 -6.32 7.40
N ALA A 236 16.23 -5.86 7.44
CA ALA A 236 15.33 -5.88 6.29
C ALA A 236 15.87 -5.00 5.14
N VAL A 237 16.40 -3.81 5.43
CA VAL A 237 17.01 -2.94 4.42
C VAL A 237 18.22 -3.63 3.76
N LEU A 238 19.10 -4.26 4.54
CA LEU A 238 20.27 -4.94 4.01
C LEU A 238 19.89 -6.19 3.19
N VAL A 239 18.98 -7.00 3.73
CA VAL A 239 18.48 -8.21 3.03
C VAL A 239 17.77 -7.84 1.73
N GLY A 240 17.04 -6.74 1.69
CA GLY A 240 16.31 -6.27 0.51
C GLY A 240 17.20 -5.92 -0.69
N VAL A 241 18.46 -5.61 -0.47
CA VAL A 241 19.44 -5.38 -1.54
C VAL A 241 19.62 -6.62 -2.41
N PHE A 242 19.67 -7.81 -1.81
CA PHE A 242 19.89 -9.05 -2.54
C PHE A 242 18.79 -9.37 -3.58
N PRO A 243 17.50 -9.42 -3.24
CA PRO A 243 16.46 -9.65 -4.22
C PRO A 243 16.31 -8.50 -5.23
N ALA A 244 16.65 -7.25 -4.87
CA ALA A 244 16.69 -6.14 -5.82
C ALA A 244 17.74 -6.37 -6.92
N HIS A 245 18.95 -6.78 -6.55
CA HIS A 245 20.00 -7.15 -7.52
C HIS A 245 19.60 -8.37 -8.36
N LEU A 246 18.96 -9.38 -7.75
CA LEU A 246 18.49 -10.56 -8.47
C LEU A 246 17.40 -10.21 -9.49
N ALA A 247 16.49 -9.32 -9.14
CA ALA A 247 15.45 -8.81 -10.04
C ALA A 247 16.03 -7.99 -11.19
N ALA A 248 17.05 -7.17 -10.93
CA ALA A 248 17.70 -6.33 -11.94
C ALA A 248 18.47 -7.14 -13.00
N ARG A 249 19.04 -8.28 -12.61
CA ARG A 249 19.77 -9.19 -13.55
C ARG A 249 18.88 -9.94 -14.51
N ARG A 250 17.56 -9.91 -14.30
CA ARG A 250 16.57 -10.65 -15.11
C ARG A 250 15.77 -9.70 -15.97
N SER A 251 15.64 -10.01 -17.26
CA SER A 251 14.81 -9.20 -18.18
C SER A 251 13.32 -9.25 -17.79
N ALA A 252 12.63 -8.12 -17.90
CA ALA A 252 11.20 -8.07 -17.74
C ALA A 252 10.50 -8.79 -18.91
N ARG A 253 9.84 -9.90 -18.61
CA ARG A 253 9.18 -10.75 -19.63
C ARG A 253 7.81 -10.24 -20.08
N ASP A 254 7.16 -9.43 -19.26
CA ASP A 254 5.75 -9.07 -19.47
C ASP A 254 5.54 -7.92 -20.47
N GLU A 255 6.53 -7.06 -20.67
CA GLU A 255 6.38 -5.89 -21.55
C GLU A 255 6.28 -6.27 -23.03
N LEU A 256 7.01 -7.28 -23.46
CA LEU A 256 7.03 -7.72 -24.86
C LEU A 256 5.76 -8.49 -25.29
N ARG A 257 5.04 -9.11 -24.37
CA ARG A 257 3.83 -9.90 -24.69
C ARG A 257 2.56 -9.08 -24.83
N VAL A 258 2.48 -7.95 -24.16
CA VAL A 258 1.28 -7.08 -24.16
C VAL A 258 1.19 -6.25 -25.44
N GLU A 259 2.33 -5.93 -26.04
CA GLU A 259 2.42 -5.13 -27.27
C GLU A 259 2.25 -5.94 -28.56
N SER A 260 2.32 -7.28 -28.50
CA SER A 260 2.30 -8.15 -29.71
C SER A 260 0.92 -8.63 -30.15
N GLU A 261 -0.15 -8.41 -29.37
CA GLU A 261 -1.50 -8.78 -29.78
C GLU A 261 -2.15 -7.67 -30.63
N THR A 262 -2.16 -7.85 -31.94
CA THR A 262 -2.98 -7.06 -32.85
C THR A 262 -4.45 -7.49 -32.70
N ARG A 263 -5.30 -6.58 -32.28
CA ARG A 263 -6.76 -6.77 -32.25
C ARG A 263 -7.39 -5.99 -33.40
N GLU A 264 -8.44 -6.56 -33.99
CA GLU A 264 -9.23 -5.85 -34.98
C GLU A 264 -9.68 -4.48 -34.46
N ALA A 265 -9.54 -3.47 -35.32
CA ALA A 265 -9.95 -2.12 -35.01
C ALA A 265 -11.49 -2.09 -34.85
N ARG A 266 -11.94 -1.69 -33.67
CA ARG A 266 -13.37 -1.51 -33.42
C ARG A 266 -13.80 -0.13 -33.91
N PRO A 267 -15.03 0.03 -34.44
CA PRO A 267 -15.53 1.31 -34.89
C PRO A 267 -15.44 2.38 -33.79
N ASN A 268 -15.05 3.58 -34.17
CA ASN A 268 -14.95 4.70 -33.21
C ASN A 268 -16.34 5.09 -32.69
N PRO A 269 -16.46 5.36 -31.39
CA PRO A 269 -17.69 5.92 -30.84
C PRO A 269 -18.01 7.28 -31.45
N ARG A 270 -19.28 7.61 -31.52
CA ARG A 270 -19.74 8.88 -32.10
C ARG A 270 -19.44 10.13 -31.25
N SER A 271 -18.97 9.97 -30.04
CA SER A 271 -18.69 11.04 -29.09
C SER A 271 -17.30 10.86 -28.47
N ASP A 272 -16.58 11.96 -28.32
CA ASP A 272 -15.25 12.03 -27.70
C ASP A 272 -15.29 11.48 -26.25
N LEU A 273 -16.36 11.78 -25.51
CA LEU A 273 -16.54 11.26 -24.17
C LEU A 273 -16.56 9.73 -24.14
N PHE A 274 -17.37 9.09 -25.01
CA PHE A 274 -17.43 7.64 -25.08
C PHE A 274 -16.14 7.00 -25.59
N ALA A 275 -15.43 7.69 -26.50
CA ALA A 275 -14.11 7.24 -26.96
C ALA A 275 -13.10 7.23 -25.81
N LEU A 276 -13.07 8.29 -25.01
CA LEU A 276 -12.19 8.40 -23.85
C LEU A 276 -12.56 7.38 -22.74
N VAL A 277 -13.84 7.24 -22.40
CA VAL A 277 -14.31 6.24 -21.42
C VAL A 277 -13.90 4.84 -21.85
N ARG A 278 -14.09 4.49 -23.13
CA ARG A 278 -13.68 3.19 -23.69
C ARG A 278 -12.18 2.97 -23.60
N THR A 279 -11.38 3.99 -23.90
CA THR A 279 -9.91 3.93 -23.83
C THR A 279 -9.45 3.76 -22.39
N ASP A 280 -9.97 4.56 -21.46
CA ASP A 280 -9.61 4.49 -20.04
C ASP A 280 -10.01 3.16 -19.41
N ARG A 281 -11.24 2.68 -19.70
CA ARG A 281 -11.70 1.36 -19.28
C ARG A 281 -10.77 0.25 -19.77
N SER A 282 -10.38 0.31 -21.05
CA SER A 282 -9.46 -0.68 -21.63
C SER A 282 -8.06 -0.62 -21.01
N SER A 283 -7.57 0.57 -20.68
CA SER A 283 -6.29 0.78 -20.01
C SER A 283 -6.27 0.19 -18.62
N VAL A 284 -7.34 0.40 -17.83
CA VAL A 284 -7.47 -0.20 -16.49
C VAL A 284 -7.48 -1.72 -16.58
N TRP A 285 -8.28 -2.32 -17.46
CA TRP A 285 -8.36 -3.77 -17.60
C TRP A 285 -7.08 -4.42 -18.16
N ARG A 286 -6.28 -3.70 -18.94
CA ARG A 286 -4.97 -4.18 -19.42
C ARG A 286 -3.90 -4.09 -18.34
N THR A 287 -4.00 -3.13 -17.43
CA THR A 287 -3.00 -2.90 -16.39
C THR A 287 -3.09 -3.96 -15.30
N VAL A 288 -2.10 -4.84 -15.22
CA VAL A 288 -2.06 -5.95 -14.24
C VAL A 288 -2.17 -5.47 -12.79
N PRO A 289 -1.46 -4.43 -12.34
CA PRO A 289 -1.62 -3.91 -10.98
C PRO A 289 -3.03 -3.46 -10.64
N MET A 290 -3.73 -2.82 -11.58
CA MET A 290 -5.11 -2.37 -11.37
C MET A 290 -6.07 -3.54 -11.19
N ARG A 291 -5.97 -4.58 -12.02
CA ARG A 291 -6.79 -5.80 -11.88
C ARG A 291 -6.55 -6.50 -10.54
N ARG A 292 -5.28 -6.60 -10.11
CA ARG A 292 -4.94 -7.20 -8.81
C ARG A 292 -5.48 -6.37 -7.65
N GLY A 293 -5.33 -5.06 -7.70
CA GLY A 293 -5.86 -4.15 -6.69
C GLY A 293 -7.39 -4.24 -6.58
N LEU A 294 -8.07 -4.33 -7.72
CA LEU A 294 -9.52 -4.51 -7.77
C LEU A 294 -9.95 -5.85 -7.15
N LEU A 295 -9.22 -6.92 -7.44
CA LEU A 295 -9.48 -8.24 -6.86
C LEU A 295 -9.29 -8.22 -5.33
N VAL A 296 -8.22 -7.57 -4.84
CA VAL A 296 -7.98 -7.42 -3.39
C VAL A 296 -9.10 -6.61 -2.73
N LEU A 297 -9.55 -5.52 -3.37
CA LEU A 297 -10.66 -4.71 -2.84
C LEU A 297 -12.01 -5.44 -2.86
N ALA A 298 -12.21 -6.32 -3.82
CA ALA A 298 -13.45 -7.10 -3.91
C ALA A 298 -13.50 -8.23 -2.87
N ILE A 299 -12.38 -8.91 -2.63
CA ILE A 299 -12.31 -10.10 -1.78
C ILE A 299 -11.82 -9.76 -0.37
N GLY A 300 -10.86 -8.83 -0.22
CA GLY A 300 -10.20 -8.52 1.04
C GLY A 300 -11.14 -8.17 2.19
N PRO A 301 -12.11 -7.27 2.01
CA PRO A 301 -13.07 -6.94 3.07
C PRO A 301 -13.91 -8.13 3.51
N GLY A 302 -14.30 -9.01 2.58
CA GLY A 302 -15.01 -10.24 2.89
C GLY A 302 -14.16 -11.21 3.72
N LEU A 303 -12.89 -11.36 3.37
CA LEU A 303 -11.94 -12.17 4.16
C LEU A 303 -11.73 -11.60 5.56
N VAL A 304 -11.63 -10.28 5.70
CA VAL A 304 -11.50 -9.62 7.01
C VAL A 304 -12.76 -9.83 7.84
N ALA A 305 -13.95 -9.73 7.24
CA ALA A 305 -15.21 -9.96 7.93
C ALA A 305 -15.34 -11.40 8.43
N ILE A 306 -14.97 -12.38 7.61
CA ILE A 306 -14.97 -13.80 7.97
C ILE A 306 -13.93 -14.08 9.03
N ALA A 307 -12.69 -13.63 8.85
CA ALA A 307 -11.59 -13.87 9.78
C ALA A 307 -11.80 -13.21 11.15
N GLY A 308 -12.46 -12.05 11.18
CA GLY A 308 -12.75 -11.30 12.40
C GLY A 308 -14.08 -11.65 13.05
N ASP A 309 -14.82 -12.61 12.50
CA ASP A 309 -16.18 -12.96 12.94
C ASP A 309 -17.06 -11.73 13.20
N LEU A 310 -17.01 -10.77 12.25
CA LEU A 310 -17.62 -9.46 12.40
C LEU A 310 -19.14 -9.60 12.46
N PRO A 311 -19.80 -9.08 13.50
CA PRO A 311 -21.25 -9.09 13.60
C PRO A 311 -21.88 -8.22 12.48
N TRP A 312 -23.13 -8.53 12.10
CA TRP A 312 -23.84 -7.88 10.99
C TRP A 312 -23.81 -6.35 11.05
N HIS A 313 -23.96 -5.76 12.24
CA HIS A 313 -23.92 -4.30 12.40
C HIS A 313 -22.55 -3.69 12.10
N ALA A 314 -21.46 -4.42 12.34
CA ALA A 314 -20.09 -3.97 12.01
C ALA A 314 -19.78 -4.10 10.52
N MET A 315 -20.52 -4.92 9.76
CA MET A 315 -20.34 -5.06 8.31
C MET A 315 -20.66 -3.79 7.53
N THR A 316 -21.39 -2.84 8.13
CA THR A 316 -21.66 -1.52 7.53
C THR A 316 -20.41 -0.68 7.29
N ILE A 317 -19.29 -0.99 7.98
CA ILE A 317 -18.00 -0.32 7.78
C ILE A 317 -17.32 -0.78 6.47
N LEU A 318 -17.59 -2.02 6.02
CA LEU A 318 -16.92 -2.60 4.85
C LEU A 318 -17.16 -1.83 3.53
N PRO A 319 -18.34 -1.30 3.22
CA PRO A 319 -18.54 -0.46 2.05
C PRO A 319 -17.67 0.79 2.04
N GLY A 320 -17.52 1.43 3.21
CA GLY A 320 -16.65 2.58 3.38
C GLY A 320 -15.17 2.23 3.14
N LEU A 321 -14.73 1.07 3.61
CA LEU A 321 -13.38 0.56 3.40
C LEU A 321 -13.13 0.26 1.90
N VAL A 322 -14.09 -0.37 1.21
CA VAL A 322 -14.00 -0.64 -0.23
C VAL A 322 -13.98 0.65 -1.03
N ALA A 323 -14.88 1.59 -0.71
CA ALA A 323 -14.95 2.87 -1.40
C ALA A 323 -13.67 3.69 -1.22
N SER A 324 -13.16 3.79 0.01
CA SER A 324 -11.91 4.51 0.28
C SER A 324 -10.69 3.82 -0.34
N GLY A 325 -10.59 2.50 -0.22
CA GLY A 325 -9.53 1.73 -0.87
C GLY A 325 -9.59 1.83 -2.40
N GLY A 326 -10.80 1.79 -2.98
CA GLY A 326 -11.03 2.01 -4.40
C GLY A 326 -10.65 3.41 -4.84
N ALA A 327 -11.06 4.43 -4.11
CA ALA A 327 -10.68 5.81 -4.39
C ALA A 327 -9.16 6.03 -4.30
N LEU A 328 -8.49 5.42 -3.33
CA LEU A 328 -7.02 5.48 -3.20
C LEU A 328 -6.32 4.73 -4.34
N LEU A 329 -6.81 3.55 -4.72
CA LEU A 329 -6.21 2.75 -5.78
C LEU A 329 -6.39 3.41 -7.15
N PHE A 330 -7.60 3.83 -7.48
CA PHE A 330 -7.97 4.38 -8.80
C PHE A 330 -7.82 5.88 -8.85
N GLY A 331 -8.17 6.61 -7.79
CA GLY A 331 -8.12 8.07 -7.75
C GLY A 331 -6.71 8.62 -7.97
N VAL A 332 -5.71 8.01 -7.35
CA VAL A 332 -4.30 8.39 -7.53
C VAL A 332 -3.75 7.87 -8.87
N ASN A 333 -4.08 6.62 -9.25
CA ASN A 333 -3.54 5.98 -10.44
C ASN A 333 -4.30 6.34 -11.72
N ALA A 334 -5.55 6.79 -11.63
CA ALA A 334 -6.35 7.19 -12.79
C ALA A 334 -5.68 8.29 -13.61
N TRP A 335 -4.96 9.20 -12.96
CA TRP A 335 -4.21 10.28 -13.63
C TRP A 335 -2.90 9.81 -14.26
N CYS A 336 -2.42 8.63 -13.87
CA CYS A 336 -1.20 8.02 -14.39
C CYS A 336 -1.47 6.89 -15.40
N LEU A 337 -2.75 6.62 -15.76
CA LEU A 337 -3.12 5.55 -16.68
C LEU A 337 -2.54 5.71 -18.08
N ASP A 338 -2.30 6.94 -18.49
CA ASP A 338 -1.80 7.24 -19.84
C ASP A 338 -0.30 6.94 -20.01
N GLY A 339 0.45 6.89 -18.90
CA GLY A 339 1.89 6.65 -18.96
C GLY A 339 2.58 7.54 -20.00
N ARG A 340 3.23 6.91 -20.99
CA ARG A 340 3.84 7.62 -22.14
C ARG A 340 2.81 8.21 -23.09
N GLY A 341 1.58 7.72 -23.08
CA GLY A 341 0.48 8.21 -23.90
C GLY A 341 -0.09 9.56 -23.44
N GLY A 342 0.34 10.09 -22.29
CA GLY A 342 -0.12 11.37 -21.77
C GLY A 342 0.11 12.54 -22.75
N LEU A 343 1.27 12.57 -23.42
CA LEU A 343 1.56 13.58 -24.45
C LEU A 343 0.61 13.49 -25.64
N TRP A 344 0.27 12.28 -26.07
CA TRP A 344 -0.73 12.05 -27.12
C TRP A 344 -2.10 12.54 -26.71
N ARG A 345 -2.47 12.31 -25.46
CA ARG A 345 -3.76 12.75 -24.93
C ARG A 345 -3.85 14.26 -24.83
N GLU A 346 -2.77 14.92 -24.40
CA GLU A 346 -2.69 16.38 -24.37
C GLU A 346 -2.72 17.03 -25.78
N SER A 347 -2.31 16.29 -26.81
CA SER A 347 -2.37 16.75 -28.21
C SER A 347 -3.75 16.58 -28.86
N LEU A 348 -4.67 15.84 -28.23
CA LEU A 348 -6.03 15.68 -28.76
C LEU A 348 -6.84 16.99 -28.60
N PRO A 349 -7.62 17.40 -29.61
CA PRO A 349 -8.47 18.58 -29.55
C PRO A 349 -9.74 18.33 -28.70
N VAL A 350 -9.55 17.89 -27.45
CA VAL A 350 -10.63 17.55 -26.52
C VAL A 350 -10.57 18.44 -25.28
N ALA A 351 -11.72 18.96 -24.86
CA ALA A 351 -11.79 19.81 -23.68
C ALA A 351 -11.32 19.06 -22.41
N PRO A 352 -10.53 19.70 -21.52
CA PRO A 352 -10.07 19.09 -20.29
C PRO A 352 -11.21 18.56 -19.40
N GLN A 353 -12.36 19.20 -19.44
CA GLN A 353 -13.57 18.77 -18.73
C GLN A 353 -14.06 17.41 -19.22
N THR A 354 -14.02 17.14 -20.53
CA THR A 354 -14.41 15.85 -21.10
C THR A 354 -13.46 14.73 -20.64
N VAL A 355 -12.16 15.03 -20.58
CA VAL A 355 -11.15 14.10 -20.04
C VAL A 355 -11.41 13.79 -18.56
N PHE A 356 -11.67 14.81 -17.76
CA PHE A 356 -12.01 14.65 -16.34
C PHE A 356 -13.28 13.82 -16.16
N THR A 357 -14.34 14.14 -16.89
CA THR A 357 -15.63 13.43 -16.83
C THR A 357 -15.46 11.96 -17.24
N ALA A 358 -14.72 11.67 -18.30
CA ALA A 358 -14.45 10.28 -18.72
C ALA A 358 -13.77 9.47 -17.61
N ARG A 359 -12.75 10.03 -16.96
CA ARG A 359 -12.05 9.38 -15.83
C ARG A 359 -12.93 9.19 -14.62
N THR A 360 -13.75 10.18 -14.30
CA THR A 360 -14.70 10.09 -13.18
C THR A 360 -15.75 9.00 -13.42
N ILE A 361 -16.25 8.87 -14.65
CA ILE A 361 -17.18 7.79 -15.03
C ILE A 361 -16.52 6.43 -14.85
N VAL A 362 -15.30 6.25 -15.34
CA VAL A 362 -14.58 4.97 -15.20
C VAL A 362 -14.29 4.66 -13.73
N LEU A 363 -13.92 5.64 -12.92
CA LEU A 363 -13.74 5.47 -11.47
C LEU A 363 -15.06 5.04 -10.82
N ALA A 364 -16.17 5.72 -11.12
CA ALA A 364 -17.48 5.38 -10.58
C ALA A 364 -17.91 3.96 -10.97
N GLU A 365 -17.71 3.55 -12.23
CA GLU A 365 -17.98 2.18 -12.68
C GLU A 365 -17.22 1.15 -11.86
N PHE A 366 -15.93 1.37 -11.61
CA PHE A 366 -15.11 0.44 -10.82
C PHE A 366 -15.55 0.36 -9.37
N LEU A 367 -15.89 1.48 -8.75
CA LEU A 367 -16.42 1.50 -7.40
C LEU A 367 -17.74 0.72 -7.31
N LEU A 368 -18.65 0.92 -8.29
CA LEU A 368 -19.92 0.20 -8.35
C LEU A 368 -19.73 -1.31 -8.57
N ILE A 369 -18.82 -1.71 -9.46
CA ILE A 369 -18.50 -3.13 -9.69
C ILE A 369 -17.96 -3.78 -8.41
N THR A 370 -17.03 -3.10 -7.72
CA THR A 370 -16.44 -3.61 -6.48
C THR A 370 -17.51 -3.78 -5.40
N GLU A 371 -18.42 -2.83 -5.27
CA GLU A 371 -19.51 -2.88 -4.31
C GLU A 371 -20.56 -3.98 -4.68
N ALA A 372 -20.87 -4.16 -5.95
CA ALA A 372 -21.77 -5.22 -6.41
C ALA A 372 -21.22 -6.63 -6.13
N ILE A 373 -19.92 -6.86 -6.38
CA ILE A 373 -19.25 -8.12 -6.06
C ILE A 373 -19.31 -8.39 -4.55
N ARG A 374 -19.06 -7.37 -3.72
CA ARG A 374 -19.16 -7.47 -2.27
C ARG A 374 -20.59 -7.88 -1.80
N ARG A 375 -21.62 -7.23 -2.35
CA ARG A 375 -23.03 -7.56 -1.98
C ARG A 375 -23.37 -9.00 -2.32
N ASN A 376 -22.96 -9.48 -3.48
CA ASN A 376 -23.21 -10.86 -3.89
C ASN A 376 -22.49 -11.86 -2.98
N SER A 377 -21.23 -11.61 -2.63
CA SER A 377 -20.49 -12.49 -1.71
C SER A 377 -21.11 -12.52 -0.31
N ALA A 378 -21.53 -11.38 0.23
CA ALA A 378 -22.20 -11.30 1.52
C ALA A 378 -23.55 -12.04 1.53
N SER A 379 -24.35 -11.92 0.46
CA SER A 379 -25.65 -12.61 0.34
C SER A 379 -25.49 -14.14 0.21
N THR A 380 -24.44 -14.62 -0.43
CA THR A 380 -24.14 -16.05 -0.57
C THR A 380 -23.74 -16.66 0.77
N THR A 381 -22.92 -15.94 1.55
CA THR A 381 -22.49 -16.37 2.89
C THR A 381 -23.68 -16.40 3.86
N ALA A 382 -24.58 -15.39 3.81
CA ALA A 382 -25.78 -15.35 4.64
C ALA A 382 -26.75 -16.51 4.33
N ARG A 383 -26.88 -16.92 3.08
CA ARG A 383 -27.69 -18.08 2.70
C ARG A 383 -27.08 -19.40 3.19
N ALA A 384 -25.75 -19.55 3.12
CA ALA A 384 -25.06 -20.73 3.59
C ALA A 384 -25.16 -20.93 5.12
N VAL A 385 -25.16 -19.84 5.89
CA VAL A 385 -25.35 -19.87 7.36
C VAL A 385 -26.78 -20.20 7.75
N ASN A 386 -27.77 -19.76 6.97
CA ASN A 386 -29.19 -20.06 7.27
C ASN A 386 -29.63 -21.46 6.83
N THR A 387 -28.80 -22.20 6.10
CA THR A 387 -29.10 -23.59 5.64
C THR A 387 -28.31 -24.65 6.40
N ALA A 388 -27.43 -24.25 7.31
CA ALA A 388 -26.69 -25.13 8.24
C ALA A 388 -27.29 -25.04 9.65
#